data_4eadf8a74ef5dc5459d0ba6b47de2c23
#
_entry.id   4eadf8a74ef5dc5459d0ba6b47de2c23
#
_cell.length_a   1.000
_cell.length_b   1.000
_cell.length_c   1.000
_cell.angle_alpha   90.00
_cell.angle_beta   90.00
_cell.angle_gamma   90.00
#
_symmetry.space_group_name_H-M   'P 1'
#
loop_
_entity.id
_entity.type
_entity.pdbx_description
1 polymer ?
#
loop_
_entity_poly.entity_id
_entity_poly.type
_entity_poly.pdbx_seq_one_letter_code
_entity_poly.pdbx_strand_id
1 'polypeptide(L)'
;NLTLVPEDELPAWSTILAPRRVLPILAALGFSAGGAVMNTAKKTVAANDCTGLVTAVQTFYDDYNYLPDAPEAGAAPGAPTTAELMDQLVGFDVENNPKEVRYFQGKEAKGKTLNGAYGGLFYTERSVQLFDAWKKTGTAATNRHYFVVMDTDLDDEMVDPFDGAKPLFGRRVIAWSTGKDGQYTVGQARATKNRDNVYSWRGKN
;
A
#
# COMPACT_ATOMS: atom_id res chain seq x y z
N ASN A 1 42.57 -15.20 -48.40
CA ASN A 1 41.38 -15.05 -49.23
C ASN A 1 40.21 -15.62 -48.46
N LEU A 2 39.40 -14.75 -47.87
CA LEU A 2 38.11 -15.10 -47.28
C LEU A 2 37.09 -15.13 -48.44
N THR A 3 36.70 -16.29 -48.86
CA THR A 3 35.56 -16.49 -49.76
C THR A 3 34.26 -16.29 -48.98
N LEU A 4 33.48 -15.27 -49.32
CA LEU A 4 32.14 -15.08 -48.80
C LEU A 4 31.25 -16.23 -49.31
N VAL A 5 30.57 -16.92 -48.38
CA VAL A 5 29.59 -17.96 -48.73
C VAL A 5 28.35 -17.26 -49.33
N PRO A 6 27.85 -17.70 -50.52
CA PRO A 6 26.64 -17.12 -51.12
C PRO A 6 25.44 -17.22 -50.19
N GLU A 7 24.55 -16.21 -50.20
CA GLU A 7 23.39 -16.09 -49.31
C GLU A 7 22.36 -17.21 -49.44
N ASP A 8 22.34 -17.89 -50.58
CA ASP A 8 21.47 -19.01 -50.93
C ASP A 8 21.92 -20.37 -50.35
N GLU A 9 23.14 -20.46 -49.83
CA GLU A 9 23.65 -21.66 -49.15
C GLU A 9 23.47 -21.64 -47.61
N LEU A 10 22.87 -20.60 -47.04
CA LEU A 10 22.66 -20.53 -45.59
C LEU A 10 21.54 -21.46 -45.14
N PRO A 11 21.77 -22.31 -44.14
CA PRO A 11 20.75 -23.24 -43.67
C PRO A 11 19.52 -22.52 -43.11
N ALA A 12 18.32 -23.11 -43.24
CA ALA A 12 17.03 -22.51 -42.92
C ALA A 12 16.92 -21.95 -41.47
N TRP A 13 17.76 -22.42 -40.56
CA TRP A 13 17.81 -21.89 -39.19
C TRP A 13 18.43 -20.48 -39.08
N SER A 14 19.24 -20.05 -40.06
CA SER A 14 19.81 -18.69 -40.09
C SER A 14 18.73 -17.61 -40.28
N THR A 15 17.61 -17.95 -40.88
CA THR A 15 16.46 -17.09 -41.09
C THR A 15 15.64 -16.89 -39.82
N ILE A 16 15.72 -17.83 -38.85
CA ILE A 16 14.99 -17.76 -37.56
C ILE A 16 15.71 -16.83 -36.58
N LEU A 17 17.03 -16.70 -36.75
CA LEU A 17 17.87 -15.84 -35.87
C LEU A 17 18.13 -14.44 -36.46
N ALA A 18 17.36 -14.02 -37.47
CA ALA A 18 17.46 -12.66 -37.98
C ALA A 18 17.23 -11.67 -36.85
N PRO A 19 18.18 -10.78 -36.49
CA PRO A 19 18.13 -9.92 -35.32
C PRO A 19 16.90 -9.02 -35.26
N ARG A 20 16.28 -8.73 -36.38
CA ARG A 20 15.05 -7.94 -36.48
C ARG A 20 13.80 -8.62 -35.92
N ARG A 21 13.77 -9.97 -35.77
CA ARG A 21 12.60 -10.70 -35.23
C ARG A 21 12.76 -11.12 -33.79
N VAL A 22 13.97 -11.19 -33.26
CA VAL A 22 14.26 -11.61 -31.90
C VAL A 22 14.13 -10.41 -30.90
N LEU A 23 14.54 -9.23 -31.33
CA LEU A 23 14.47 -8.01 -30.51
C LEU A 23 13.06 -7.66 -29.99
N PRO A 24 11.98 -7.69 -30.79
CA PRO A 24 10.63 -7.40 -30.30
C PRO A 24 10.10 -8.47 -29.34
N ILE A 25 10.49 -9.73 -29.48
CA ILE A 25 10.07 -10.80 -28.58
C ILE A 25 10.74 -10.66 -27.21
N LEU A 26 12.04 -10.37 -27.18
CA LEU A 26 12.77 -10.12 -25.92
C LEU A 26 12.29 -8.85 -25.21
N ALA A 27 11.97 -7.79 -25.96
CA ALA A 27 11.39 -6.58 -25.42
C ALA A 27 10.01 -6.84 -24.79
N ALA A 28 9.13 -7.56 -25.48
CA ALA A 28 7.78 -7.89 -25.00
C ALA A 28 7.82 -8.73 -23.70
N LEU A 29 8.73 -9.69 -23.59
CA LEU A 29 8.92 -10.50 -22.39
C LEU A 29 9.52 -9.67 -21.24
N GLY A 30 10.43 -8.75 -21.51
CA GLY A 30 11.04 -7.87 -20.51
C GLY A 30 10.04 -6.88 -19.90
N PHE A 31 9.13 -6.32 -20.69
CA PHE A 31 8.12 -5.37 -20.19
C PHE A 31 7.07 -6.03 -19.29
N SER A 32 6.64 -7.25 -19.60
CA SER A 32 5.67 -7.98 -18.77
C SER A 32 6.27 -8.39 -17.41
N ALA A 33 7.51 -8.85 -17.39
CA ALA A 33 8.22 -9.21 -16.16
C ALA A 33 8.47 -8.00 -15.27
N GLY A 34 8.86 -6.85 -15.82
CA GLY A 34 9.09 -5.60 -15.08
C GLY A 34 7.86 -5.09 -14.36
N GLY A 35 6.68 -5.17 -14.98
CA GLY A 35 5.41 -4.76 -14.37
C GLY A 35 5.02 -5.63 -13.17
N ALA A 36 5.22 -6.95 -13.24
CA ALA A 36 4.94 -7.87 -12.15
C ALA A 36 5.88 -7.65 -10.97
N VAL A 37 7.18 -7.50 -11.20
CA VAL A 37 8.18 -7.23 -10.17
C VAL A 37 7.87 -5.90 -9.45
N MET A 38 7.54 -4.84 -10.20
CA MET A 38 7.19 -3.55 -9.62
C MET A 38 5.92 -3.61 -8.76
N ASN A 39 4.92 -4.39 -9.18
CA ASN A 39 3.70 -4.58 -8.39
C ASN A 39 3.98 -5.36 -7.10
N THR A 40 4.81 -6.39 -7.15
CA THR A 40 5.25 -7.15 -5.96
C THR A 40 6.01 -6.25 -4.99
N ALA A 41 6.94 -5.41 -5.48
CA ALA A 41 7.66 -4.45 -4.64
C ALA A 41 6.70 -3.47 -3.94
N LYS A 42 5.68 -2.96 -4.64
CA LYS A 42 4.67 -2.08 -4.05
C LYS A 42 3.81 -2.80 -3.01
N LYS A 43 3.43 -4.07 -3.23
CA LYS A 43 2.74 -4.88 -2.22
C LYS A 43 3.58 -5.03 -0.95
N THR A 44 4.88 -5.26 -1.08
CA THR A 44 5.80 -5.34 0.06
C THR A 44 5.87 -4.00 0.82
N VAL A 45 5.97 -2.88 0.11
CA VAL A 45 5.94 -1.55 0.73
C VAL A 45 4.63 -1.35 1.48
N ALA A 46 3.48 -1.63 0.86
CA ALA A 46 2.18 -1.49 1.49
C ALA A 46 2.03 -2.38 2.73
N ALA A 47 2.53 -3.60 2.69
CA ALA A 47 2.51 -4.50 3.86
C ALA A 47 3.37 -3.96 5.01
N ASN A 48 4.55 -3.41 4.71
CA ASN A 48 5.41 -2.78 5.70
C ASN A 48 4.76 -1.53 6.30
N ASP A 49 4.15 -0.68 5.47
CA ASP A 49 3.46 0.52 5.94
C ASP A 49 2.25 0.16 6.83
N CYS A 50 1.45 -0.86 6.45
CA CYS A 50 0.37 -1.38 7.29
C CYS A 50 0.89 -1.90 8.64
N THR A 51 1.99 -2.65 8.65
CA THR A 51 2.62 -3.12 9.89
C THR A 51 3.15 -1.97 10.71
N GLY A 52 3.78 -0.98 10.07
CA GLY A 52 4.27 0.24 10.71
C GLY A 52 3.15 1.05 11.37
N LEU A 53 1.99 1.19 10.71
CA LEU A 53 0.81 1.84 11.28
C LEU A 53 0.28 1.11 12.52
N VAL A 54 0.16 -0.21 12.45
CA VAL A 54 -0.24 -1.03 13.61
C VAL A 54 0.71 -0.82 14.78
N THR A 55 2.03 -0.88 14.53
CA THR A 55 3.04 -0.65 15.57
C THR A 55 2.96 0.78 16.13
N ALA A 56 2.78 1.78 15.27
CA ALA A 56 2.71 3.18 15.69
C ALA A 56 1.51 3.45 16.60
N VAL A 57 0.32 2.97 16.23
CA VAL A 57 -0.89 3.12 17.06
C VAL A 57 -0.75 2.37 18.37
N GLN A 58 -0.19 1.14 18.35
CA GLN A 58 0.02 0.38 19.58
C GLN A 58 1.01 1.09 20.51
N THR A 59 2.13 1.58 20.00
CA THR A 59 3.13 2.30 20.82
C THR A 59 2.59 3.63 21.34
N PHE A 60 1.78 4.33 20.55
CA PHE A 60 1.06 5.52 21.00
C PHE A 60 0.14 5.19 22.19
N TYR A 61 -0.65 4.12 22.06
CA TYR A 61 -1.51 3.65 23.15
C TYR A 61 -0.71 3.28 24.41
N ASP A 62 0.41 2.58 24.25
CA ASP A 62 1.27 2.18 25.38
C ASP A 62 1.85 3.39 26.12
N ASP A 63 2.08 4.51 25.42
CA ASP A 63 2.64 5.75 25.98
C ASP A 63 1.59 6.67 26.64
N TYR A 64 0.37 6.67 26.12
CA TYR A 64 -0.68 7.61 26.53
C TYR A 64 -1.89 6.94 27.19
N ASN A 65 -2.05 5.63 27.06
CA ASN A 65 -3.18 4.83 27.54
C ASN A 65 -4.53 5.25 26.93
N TYR A 66 -4.49 5.83 25.72
CA TYR A 66 -5.66 6.06 24.86
C TYR A 66 -5.25 5.92 23.39
N LEU A 67 -6.23 5.65 22.52
CA LEU A 67 -5.99 5.54 21.08
C LEU A 67 -5.86 6.94 20.45
N PRO A 68 -5.08 7.09 19.36
CA PRO A 68 -5.05 8.34 18.63
C PRO A 68 -6.44 8.69 18.10
N ASP A 69 -6.77 9.98 18.08
CA ASP A 69 -8.06 10.47 17.61
C ASP A 69 -8.20 10.24 16.10
N ALA A 70 -9.11 9.36 15.73
CA ALA A 70 -9.38 9.01 14.35
C ALA A 70 -10.89 8.68 14.23
N PRO A 71 -11.72 9.69 13.95
CA PRO A 71 -13.14 9.47 13.70
C PRO A 71 -13.36 8.32 12.71
N GLU A 72 -14.37 7.50 12.91
CA GLU A 72 -14.66 6.30 12.09
C GLU A 72 -13.67 5.12 12.24
N ALA A 73 -12.63 5.23 13.09
CA ALA A 73 -11.68 4.13 13.25
C ALA A 73 -12.31 2.85 13.84
N GLY A 74 -13.39 2.95 14.61
CA GLY A 74 -14.13 1.81 15.17
C GLY A 74 -15.12 1.17 14.19
N ALA A 75 -15.33 1.75 13.01
CA ALA A 75 -16.29 1.26 12.01
C ALA A 75 -15.61 0.86 10.70
N ALA A 76 -16.18 -0.11 10.00
CA ALA A 76 -15.71 -0.48 8.67
C ALA A 76 -16.00 0.63 7.63
N PRO A 77 -15.06 0.99 6.75
CA PRO A 77 -13.77 0.35 6.47
C PRO A 77 -12.61 0.82 7.36
N GLY A 78 -12.84 1.68 8.35
CA GLY A 78 -11.85 2.31 9.20
C GLY A 78 -11.53 3.77 8.79
N ALA A 79 -10.74 4.45 9.59
CA ALA A 79 -10.29 5.81 9.33
C ALA A 79 -9.15 5.82 8.29
N PRO A 80 -9.20 6.68 7.26
CA PRO A 80 -8.09 6.86 6.33
C PRO A 80 -6.93 7.61 6.99
N THR A 81 -5.70 7.35 6.57
CA THR A 81 -4.46 7.99 7.06
C THR A 81 -4.31 9.42 6.50
N THR A 82 -5.29 10.26 6.78
CA THR A 82 -5.31 11.70 6.52
C THR A 82 -4.57 12.48 7.62
N ALA A 83 -4.72 13.79 7.66
CA ALA A 83 -3.98 14.65 8.57
C ALA A 83 -4.24 14.32 10.05
N GLU A 84 -5.49 14.14 10.45
CA GLU A 84 -5.90 13.96 11.85
C GLU A 84 -5.11 12.85 12.57
N LEU A 85 -5.15 11.64 12.01
CA LEU A 85 -4.41 10.50 12.55
C LEU A 85 -2.89 10.67 12.40
N MET A 86 -2.45 11.13 11.22
CA MET A 86 -1.02 11.15 10.92
C MET A 86 -0.28 12.24 11.68
N ASP A 87 -0.90 13.40 11.94
CA ASP A 87 -0.29 14.48 12.71
C ASP A 87 0.01 14.06 14.15
N GLN A 88 -0.88 13.25 14.76
CA GLN A 88 -0.62 12.64 16.06
C GLN A 88 0.51 11.61 15.99
N LEU A 89 0.48 10.71 15.01
CA LEU A 89 1.47 9.62 14.91
C LEU A 89 2.88 10.10 14.48
N VAL A 90 3.00 11.30 13.91
CA VAL A 90 4.33 11.88 13.56
C VAL A 90 4.77 13.02 14.46
N GLY A 91 3.97 13.38 15.49
CA GLY A 91 4.31 14.40 16.48
C GLY A 91 4.07 15.83 16.00
N PHE A 92 3.20 16.08 15.04
CA PHE A 92 2.78 17.42 14.61
C PHE A 92 1.62 17.98 15.44
N ASP A 93 0.77 17.10 15.94
CA ASP A 93 -0.32 17.46 16.84
C ASP A 93 0.18 17.44 18.29
N VAL A 94 0.62 18.59 18.77
CA VAL A 94 1.16 18.76 20.14
C VAL A 94 0.09 18.63 21.21
N GLU A 95 -1.17 18.88 20.88
CA GLU A 95 -2.29 18.76 21.83
C GLU A 95 -2.54 17.29 22.18
N ASN A 96 -2.59 16.42 21.18
CA ASN A 96 -2.87 14.98 21.35
C ASN A 96 -1.59 14.12 21.43
N ASN A 97 -0.43 14.67 21.07
CA ASN A 97 0.88 14.05 21.23
C ASN A 97 1.86 15.04 21.91
N PRO A 98 1.65 15.38 23.19
CA PRO A 98 2.43 16.41 23.88
C PRO A 98 3.91 16.05 24.09
N LYS A 99 4.28 14.79 23.92
CA LYS A 99 5.70 14.37 23.94
C LYS A 99 6.38 14.57 22.60
N GLU A 100 5.65 14.98 21.55
CA GLU A 100 6.15 15.15 20.16
C GLU A 100 6.88 13.92 19.63
N VAL A 101 6.50 12.73 20.10
CA VAL A 101 7.14 11.47 19.71
C VAL A 101 6.67 11.07 18.32
N ARG A 102 7.63 10.73 17.47
CA ARG A 102 7.35 10.22 16.14
C ARG A 102 7.19 8.69 16.18
N TYR A 103 5.97 8.22 16.34
CA TYR A 103 5.62 6.78 16.35
C TYR A 103 5.65 6.16 14.96
N PHE A 104 5.20 6.91 13.94
CA PHE A 104 5.27 6.44 12.55
C PHE A 104 6.42 7.11 11.80
N GLN A 105 7.21 6.28 11.14
CA GLN A 105 8.29 6.72 10.25
C GLN A 105 8.09 6.10 8.87
N GLY A 106 8.15 6.92 7.84
CA GLY A 106 7.99 6.51 6.46
C GLY A 106 8.86 7.33 5.52
N LYS A 107 9.03 6.84 4.30
CA LYS A 107 9.68 7.63 3.25
C LYS A 107 8.78 8.79 2.83
N GLU A 108 9.39 9.82 2.26
CA GLU A 108 8.66 10.92 1.67
C GLU A 108 7.86 10.47 0.44
N ALA A 109 6.65 10.97 0.30
CA ALA A 109 5.77 10.67 -0.82
C ALA A 109 6.34 11.21 -2.13
N LYS A 110 6.07 10.52 -3.20
CA LYS A 110 6.31 11.00 -4.57
C LYS A 110 5.16 11.93 -5.00
N GLY A 111 5.48 12.90 -5.83
CA GLY A 111 4.51 13.90 -6.32
C GLY A 111 4.78 15.26 -5.71
N LYS A 112 4.47 16.33 -6.48
CA LYS A 112 4.73 17.73 -6.08
C LYS A 112 3.55 18.41 -5.39
N THR A 113 2.39 17.80 -5.42
CA THR A 113 1.16 18.35 -4.87
C THR A 113 0.40 17.28 -4.11
N LEU A 114 -0.43 17.67 -3.16
CA LEU A 114 -1.27 16.77 -2.37
C LEU A 114 -2.11 15.84 -3.27
N ASN A 115 -2.71 16.38 -4.32
CA ASN A 115 -3.52 15.60 -5.27
C ASN A 115 -2.69 14.63 -6.13
N GLY A 116 -1.41 14.88 -6.29
CA GLY A 116 -0.47 14.03 -7.04
C GLY A 116 0.38 13.11 -6.16
N ALA A 117 0.27 13.21 -4.84
CA ALA A 117 1.09 12.46 -3.89
C ALA A 117 0.74 10.95 -3.89
N TYR A 118 1.76 10.10 -3.71
CA TYR A 118 1.62 8.66 -3.53
C TYR A 118 2.89 8.05 -2.92
N GLY A 119 2.71 6.94 -2.24
CA GLY A 119 3.78 6.07 -1.78
C GLY A 119 4.67 6.66 -0.69
N GLY A 120 4.08 7.22 0.37
CA GLY A 120 4.80 7.71 1.54
C GLY A 120 4.12 8.89 2.23
N LEU A 121 4.85 9.57 3.10
CA LEU A 121 4.41 10.73 3.85
C LEU A 121 4.54 12.00 3.00
N PHE A 122 3.45 12.74 2.88
CA PHE A 122 3.40 14.04 2.23
C PHE A 122 3.24 15.13 3.29
N TYR A 123 4.25 15.96 3.41
CA TYR A 123 4.32 17.05 4.38
C TYR A 123 3.78 18.34 3.75
N THR A 124 2.92 19.03 4.48
CA THR A 124 2.55 20.42 4.26
C THR A 124 3.14 21.29 5.37
N GLU A 125 2.91 22.59 5.35
CA GLU A 125 3.38 23.49 6.41
C GLU A 125 2.77 23.17 7.78
N ARG A 126 1.60 22.52 7.84
CA ARG A 126 0.81 22.34 9.06
C ARG A 126 0.33 20.91 9.30
N SER A 127 0.54 20.00 8.37
CA SER A 127 0.02 18.64 8.48
C SER A 127 0.78 17.64 7.64
N VAL A 128 0.61 16.36 7.98
CA VAL A 128 1.17 15.22 7.28
C VAL A 128 0.06 14.27 6.87
N GLN A 129 0.19 13.67 5.68
CA GLN A 129 -0.72 12.61 5.23
C GLN A 129 0.09 11.43 4.70
N LEU A 130 -0.36 10.22 4.96
CA LEU A 130 0.27 9.02 4.43
C LEU A 130 -0.49 8.51 3.21
N PHE A 131 0.22 8.39 2.10
CA PHE A 131 -0.32 7.90 0.84
C PHE A 131 0.13 6.49 0.53
N ASP A 132 -0.80 5.68 0.04
CA ASP A 132 -0.58 4.32 -0.37
C ASP A 132 0.52 4.17 -1.46
N ALA A 133 1.12 3.01 -1.55
CA ALA A 133 2.23 2.68 -2.44
C ALA A 133 1.90 2.85 -3.94
N TRP A 134 0.63 2.87 -4.32
CA TRP A 134 0.20 3.03 -5.72
C TRP A 134 -0.27 4.44 -6.02
N LYS A 135 0.16 4.94 -7.18
CA LYS A 135 -0.44 6.17 -7.74
C LYS A 135 -1.83 5.83 -8.28
N LYS A 136 -2.86 6.31 -7.62
CA LYS A 136 -4.26 6.08 -7.98
C LYS A 136 -4.84 7.32 -8.63
N THR A 137 -5.47 7.15 -9.79
CA THR A 137 -6.15 8.22 -10.53
C THR A 137 -7.60 7.80 -10.74
N GLY A 138 -8.53 8.76 -10.58
CA GLY A 138 -9.97 8.49 -10.79
C GLY A 138 -10.65 7.69 -9.67
N THR A 139 -9.99 7.47 -8.55
CA THR A 139 -10.56 6.85 -7.34
C THR A 139 -11.03 7.92 -6.35
N ALA A 140 -11.88 7.53 -5.38
CA ALA A 140 -12.21 8.41 -4.27
C ALA A 140 -10.94 8.89 -3.56
N ALA A 141 -10.93 10.13 -3.09
CA ALA A 141 -9.74 10.74 -2.47
C ALA A 141 -9.22 9.89 -1.30
N THR A 142 -10.11 9.36 -0.48
CA THR A 142 -9.80 8.49 0.66
C THR A 142 -9.10 7.19 0.25
N ASN A 143 -9.44 6.60 -0.90
CA ASN A 143 -8.85 5.34 -1.36
C ASN A 143 -7.38 5.46 -1.80
N ARG A 144 -6.80 6.65 -1.74
CA ARG A 144 -5.37 6.91 -1.96
C ARG A 144 -4.55 6.75 -0.68
N HIS A 145 -5.21 6.59 0.46
CA HIS A 145 -4.62 6.41 1.77
C HIS A 145 -4.67 4.95 2.21
N TYR A 146 -3.95 4.63 3.27
CA TYR A 146 -4.20 3.43 4.05
C TYR A 146 -5.41 3.65 4.94
N PHE A 147 -5.97 2.56 5.43
CA PHE A 147 -7.06 2.59 6.41
C PHE A 147 -6.60 1.91 7.70
N VAL A 148 -7.07 2.45 8.82
CA VAL A 148 -6.82 1.92 10.15
C VAL A 148 -8.16 1.65 10.81
N VAL A 149 -8.35 0.45 11.36
CA VAL A 149 -9.47 0.11 12.22
C VAL A 149 -8.94 -0.11 13.62
N MET A 150 -9.58 0.47 14.63
CA MET A 150 -9.16 0.41 16.01
C MET A 150 -10.27 -0.18 16.88
N ASP A 151 -9.88 -0.89 17.92
CA ASP A 151 -10.73 -1.36 18.99
C ASP A 151 -11.03 -0.17 19.90
N THR A 152 -12.09 0.60 19.60
CA THR A 152 -12.41 1.86 20.27
C THR A 152 -13.13 1.68 21.62
N ASP A 153 -13.71 0.52 21.87
CA ASP A 153 -14.33 0.15 23.14
C ASP A 153 -13.40 -0.65 24.07
N LEU A 154 -12.20 -1.01 23.55
CA LEU A 154 -11.12 -1.64 24.30
C LEU A 154 -11.51 -2.99 24.92
N ASP A 155 -12.35 -3.76 24.22
CA ASP A 155 -12.78 -5.07 24.67
C ASP A 155 -11.90 -6.22 24.15
N ASP A 156 -10.80 -5.89 23.42
CA ASP A 156 -9.86 -6.81 22.77
C ASP A 156 -10.52 -7.69 21.68
N GLU A 157 -11.69 -7.29 21.18
CA GLU A 157 -12.38 -7.95 20.07
C GLU A 157 -12.62 -6.95 18.93
N MET A 158 -12.21 -7.31 17.73
CA MET A 158 -12.46 -6.54 16.53
C MET A 158 -13.15 -7.41 15.49
N VAL A 159 -13.92 -6.80 14.60
CA VAL A 159 -14.52 -7.48 13.46
C VAL A 159 -13.66 -7.25 12.21
N ASP A 160 -13.36 -8.32 11.46
CA ASP A 160 -12.71 -8.18 10.16
C ASP A 160 -13.63 -7.39 9.20
N PRO A 161 -13.23 -6.21 8.71
CA PRO A 161 -14.09 -5.38 7.85
C PRO A 161 -14.54 -6.06 6.56
N PHE A 162 -13.81 -7.08 6.13
CA PHE A 162 -14.07 -7.82 4.90
C PHE A 162 -14.71 -9.19 5.14
N ASP A 163 -14.68 -9.69 6.36
CA ASP A 163 -15.30 -10.94 6.76
C ASP A 163 -15.99 -10.74 8.11
N GLY A 164 -17.14 -10.11 8.09
CA GLY A 164 -17.89 -9.74 9.29
C GLY A 164 -18.30 -10.90 10.21
N ALA A 165 -18.13 -12.16 9.76
CA ALA A 165 -18.34 -13.35 10.59
C ALA A 165 -17.08 -13.78 11.35
N LYS A 166 -15.91 -13.14 11.09
CA LYS A 166 -14.63 -13.53 11.66
C LYS A 166 -14.17 -12.53 12.71
N PRO A 167 -14.28 -12.84 14.00
CA PRO A 167 -13.70 -12.01 15.05
C PRO A 167 -12.16 -12.07 15.01
N LEU A 168 -11.53 -10.97 15.37
CA LEU A 168 -10.08 -10.81 15.51
C LEU A 168 -9.78 -10.48 16.97
N PHE A 169 -9.41 -11.49 17.74
CA PHE A 169 -9.12 -11.36 19.16
C PHE A 169 -7.68 -10.91 19.43
N GLY A 170 -7.49 -10.19 20.56
CA GLY A 170 -6.18 -9.76 21.03
C GLY A 170 -5.50 -8.77 20.08
N ARG A 171 -6.29 -7.99 19.36
CA ARG A 171 -5.80 -6.95 18.44
C ARG A 171 -6.50 -5.64 18.73
N ARG A 172 -5.72 -4.63 19.02
CA ARG A 172 -6.20 -3.28 19.29
C ARG A 172 -6.31 -2.42 18.04
N VAL A 173 -5.60 -2.82 16.99
CA VAL A 173 -5.56 -2.10 15.72
C VAL A 173 -5.23 -3.03 14.57
N ILE A 174 -5.82 -2.76 13.42
CA ILE A 174 -5.48 -3.35 12.13
C ILE A 174 -5.37 -2.25 11.08
N ALA A 175 -4.52 -2.46 10.07
CA ALA A 175 -4.34 -1.53 8.97
C ALA A 175 -4.37 -2.25 7.62
N TRP A 176 -4.83 -1.56 6.57
CA TRP A 176 -4.94 -2.14 5.25
C TRP A 176 -4.85 -1.11 4.12
N SER A 177 -4.58 -1.61 2.92
CA SER A 177 -4.51 -0.85 1.67
C SER A 177 -5.52 -1.38 0.67
N THR A 178 -6.11 -0.48 -0.11
CA THR A 178 -7.01 -0.81 -1.22
C THR A 178 -6.29 -1.40 -2.44
N GLY A 179 -4.99 -1.67 -2.35
CA GLY A 179 -4.22 -2.26 -3.42
C GLY A 179 -4.07 -1.37 -4.66
N LYS A 180 -3.75 -2.00 -5.78
CA LYS A 180 -3.44 -1.31 -7.04
C LYS A 180 -4.67 -0.64 -7.69
N ASP A 181 -5.84 -1.30 -7.63
CA ASP A 181 -7.06 -0.81 -8.28
C ASP A 181 -7.78 0.28 -7.47
N GLY A 182 -7.42 0.45 -6.20
CA GLY A 182 -8.03 1.44 -5.30
C GLY A 182 -9.49 1.14 -4.97
N GLN A 183 -9.92 -0.11 -5.07
CA GLN A 183 -11.29 -0.53 -4.82
C GLN A 183 -11.37 -1.52 -3.66
N TYR A 184 -12.55 -1.58 -3.04
CA TYR A 184 -12.84 -2.56 -1.99
C TYR A 184 -14.35 -2.82 -1.87
N THR A 185 -14.70 -3.91 -1.21
CA THR A 185 -16.08 -4.25 -0.83
C THR A 185 -16.07 -4.79 0.59
N VAL A 186 -16.71 -4.07 1.49
CA VAL A 186 -16.86 -4.44 2.91
C VAL A 186 -17.78 -5.66 3.04
N GLY A 187 -17.52 -6.53 4.01
CA GLY A 187 -18.33 -7.72 4.30
C GLY A 187 -18.23 -8.85 3.26
N GLN A 188 -17.34 -8.74 2.28
CA GLN A 188 -17.18 -9.72 1.21
C GLN A 188 -15.70 -10.04 0.97
N ALA A 189 -15.11 -10.88 1.82
CA ALA A 189 -13.69 -11.21 1.79
C ALA A 189 -13.17 -11.71 0.41
N ARG A 190 -14.01 -12.39 -0.36
CA ARG A 190 -13.67 -12.97 -1.67
C ARG A 190 -14.09 -12.10 -2.85
N ALA A 191 -14.58 -10.88 -2.64
CA ALA A 191 -14.93 -9.99 -3.73
C ALA A 191 -13.70 -9.74 -4.64
N THR A 192 -13.93 -9.63 -5.95
CA THR A 192 -12.87 -9.38 -6.93
C THR A 192 -12.09 -8.11 -6.61
N LYS A 193 -12.76 -7.07 -6.11
CA LYS A 193 -12.19 -5.80 -5.68
C LYS A 193 -11.23 -5.90 -4.49
N ASN A 194 -11.28 -6.99 -3.72
CA ASN A 194 -10.45 -7.21 -2.54
C ASN A 194 -9.22 -8.08 -2.82
N ARG A 195 -8.99 -8.52 -4.08
CA ARG A 195 -7.93 -9.48 -4.44
C ARG A 195 -6.52 -8.91 -4.33
N ASP A 196 -6.35 -7.64 -4.58
CA ASP A 196 -5.05 -6.97 -4.54
C ASP A 196 -4.85 -6.11 -3.28
N ASN A 197 -5.87 -6.05 -2.40
CA ASN A 197 -5.76 -5.39 -1.11
C ASN A 197 -4.65 -6.03 -0.26
N VAL A 198 -4.05 -5.21 0.57
CA VAL A 198 -3.00 -5.63 1.49
C VAL A 198 -3.47 -5.42 2.92
N TYR A 199 -3.32 -6.43 3.77
CA TYR A 199 -3.84 -6.46 5.13
C TYR A 199 -2.74 -6.74 6.14
N SER A 200 -2.75 -6.05 7.30
CA SER A 200 -1.79 -6.31 8.40
C SER A 200 -2.08 -7.61 9.17
N TRP A 201 -3.32 -8.11 9.11
CA TRP A 201 -3.77 -9.25 9.92
C TRP A 201 -3.94 -10.56 9.13
N ARG A 202 -3.84 -10.52 7.82
CA ARG A 202 -3.90 -11.72 6.97
C ARG A 202 -2.50 -12.09 6.52
N GLY A 203 -2.17 -13.38 6.54
CA GLY A 203 -0.92 -13.89 5.99
C GLY A 203 -0.77 -13.52 4.51
N LYS A 204 0.47 -13.52 4.02
CA LYS A 204 0.74 -13.32 2.59
C LYS A 204 0.03 -14.41 1.79
N ASN A 205 -0.92 -14.02 0.96
CA ASN A 205 -1.48 -14.86 -0.09
C ASN A 205 -0.54 -14.90 -1.29
#